data_9de350c55f4bbf36a7bd176a8a52befd
#
_entry.id   9de350c55f4bbf36a7bd176a8a52befd
#
_cell.length_a   1.000
_cell.length_b   1.000
_cell.length_c   1.000
_cell.angle_alpha   90.00
_cell.angle_beta   90.00
_cell.angle_gamma   90.00
#
_symmetry.space_group_name_H-M   'P 1'
#
loop_
_entity.id
_entity.type
_entity.pdbx_description
1 polymer ?
#
loop_
_entity_poly.entity_id
_entity_poly.type
_entity_poly.pdbx_seq_one_letter_code
_entity_poly.pdbx_strand_id
1 'polypeptide(L)'
;ADYARDYISKCVYYLDTLDADNVGGVVTTKACTPFGNTIAKMLSTKFGVGNSQFRINGKSGYVDTVPFGAFRREIFDRLGGYDERFTRNQDNEMNHRIRKSGGNIYMANDIHLTYYCRDTVKGICDMAFKNGKWNVITMRFVPGSMGIRHFVPLAFLLSLIALGVGSIFYHQMIIILLFELLLYFICNSYFSVKVADSTKEFFQLEYLYFLFHISYGTGSLVGLCTRTR
;
A
#
# COMPACT_ATOMS: atom_id res chain seq x y z
N ALA A 1 -4.32 13.11 -9.29
CA ALA A 1 -3.09 13.57 -8.61
C ALA A 1 -2.68 14.92 -9.17
N ASP A 2 -2.13 15.77 -8.31
CA ASP A 2 -1.59 17.07 -8.72
C ASP A 2 -0.08 17.04 -8.50
N TYR A 3 0.67 17.39 -9.53
CA TYR A 3 2.12 17.42 -9.51
C TYR A 3 2.59 18.83 -9.16
N ALA A 4 3.66 18.93 -8.36
CA ALA A 4 4.36 20.20 -8.19
C ALA A 4 4.90 20.72 -9.54
N ARG A 5 4.99 22.04 -9.72
CA ARG A 5 5.42 22.64 -11.00
C ARG A 5 6.81 22.20 -11.44
N ASP A 6 7.67 21.90 -10.49
CA ASP A 6 9.05 21.46 -10.68
C ASP A 6 9.22 19.92 -10.68
N TYR A 7 8.10 19.17 -10.66
CA TYR A 7 8.12 17.70 -10.56
C TYR A 7 8.99 17.07 -11.65
N ILE A 8 8.71 17.40 -12.91
CA ILE A 8 9.42 16.79 -14.05
C ILE A 8 10.89 17.23 -14.08
N SER A 9 11.17 18.52 -13.87
CA SER A 9 12.57 19.03 -13.90
C SER A 9 13.43 18.40 -12.81
N LYS A 10 12.87 18.17 -11.63
CA LYS A 10 13.56 17.45 -10.55
C LYS A 10 13.75 15.98 -10.85
N CYS A 11 12.73 15.31 -11.41
CA CYS A 11 12.89 13.92 -11.86
C CYS A 11 14.02 13.77 -12.86
N VAL A 12 14.07 14.64 -13.87
CA VAL A 12 15.15 14.66 -14.87
C VAL A 12 16.51 14.92 -14.21
N TYR A 13 16.59 15.91 -13.33
CA TYR A 13 17.83 16.19 -12.60
C TYR A 13 18.37 14.95 -11.86
N TYR A 14 17.52 14.22 -11.14
CA TYR A 14 17.94 13.02 -10.43
C TYR A 14 18.24 11.84 -11.36
N LEU A 15 17.50 11.70 -12.47
CA LEU A 15 17.84 10.72 -13.50
C LEU A 15 19.22 11.00 -14.13
N ASP A 16 19.60 12.26 -14.31
CA ASP A 16 20.88 12.63 -14.94
C ASP A 16 22.05 12.62 -13.97
N THR A 17 21.80 12.89 -12.68
CA THR A 17 22.86 12.99 -11.65
C THR A 17 23.10 11.72 -10.86
N LEU A 18 22.14 10.82 -10.83
CA LEU A 18 22.21 9.57 -10.09
C LEU A 18 22.17 8.36 -11.03
N ASP A 19 22.70 7.24 -10.55
CA ASP A 19 22.53 5.94 -11.19
C ASP A 19 21.13 5.38 -10.87
N ALA A 20 20.10 6.00 -11.50
CA ALA A 20 18.71 5.65 -11.32
C ALA A 20 18.00 5.51 -12.67
N ASP A 21 17.22 4.44 -12.82
CA ASP A 21 16.40 4.14 -13.98
C ASP A 21 14.96 4.65 -13.83
N ASN A 22 14.51 4.81 -12.60
CA ASN A 22 13.21 5.36 -12.25
C ASN A 22 13.34 6.27 -11.02
N VAL A 23 12.78 7.46 -11.10
CA VAL A 23 12.78 8.47 -10.05
C VAL A 23 11.36 8.91 -9.74
N GLY A 24 11.01 8.94 -8.48
CA GLY A 24 9.74 9.49 -8.00
C GLY A 24 9.92 10.25 -6.69
N GLY A 25 8.82 10.70 -6.13
CA GLY A 25 8.84 11.55 -4.95
C GLY A 25 7.86 11.15 -3.85
N VAL A 26 7.68 12.06 -2.92
CA VAL A 26 6.78 11.94 -1.78
C VAL A 26 5.34 12.25 -2.20
N VAL A 27 4.42 11.42 -1.76
CA VAL A 27 2.99 11.55 -2.01
C VAL A 27 2.30 12.13 -0.78
N THR A 28 1.84 13.35 -0.88
CA THR A 28 0.95 13.95 0.13
C THR A 28 -0.48 13.47 -0.16
N THR A 29 -1.04 12.69 0.75
CA THR A 29 -2.44 12.24 0.63
C THR A 29 -3.37 13.32 1.16
N LYS A 30 -4.32 13.76 0.33
CA LYS A 30 -5.37 14.74 0.68
C LYS A 30 -6.76 14.20 0.38
N ALA A 31 -7.77 14.87 0.91
CA ALA A 31 -9.18 14.58 0.63
C ALA A 31 -9.98 15.86 0.46
N CYS A 32 -11.19 15.74 -0.06
CA CYS A 32 -12.09 16.88 -0.27
C CYS A 32 -13.11 17.06 0.86
N THR A 33 -13.28 16.07 1.74
CA THR A 33 -14.26 16.09 2.84
C THR A 33 -13.58 15.93 4.20
N PRO A 34 -14.19 16.40 5.31
CA PRO A 34 -13.66 16.18 6.65
C PRO A 34 -13.43 14.69 6.97
N PHE A 35 -14.37 13.81 6.61
CA PHE A 35 -14.21 12.37 6.79
C PHE A 35 -13.10 11.79 5.90
N GLY A 36 -12.99 12.29 4.67
CA GLY A 36 -11.88 11.94 3.78
C GLY A 36 -10.50 12.31 4.35
N ASN A 37 -10.41 13.41 5.12
CA ASN A 37 -9.17 13.77 5.80
C ASN A 37 -8.76 12.72 6.85
N THR A 38 -9.72 12.12 7.56
CA THR A 38 -9.45 10.98 8.46
C THR A 38 -8.91 9.79 7.68
N ILE A 39 -9.46 9.49 6.49
CA ILE A 39 -8.93 8.45 5.58
C ILE A 39 -7.52 8.82 5.10
N ALA A 40 -7.26 10.08 4.76
CA ALA A 40 -5.93 10.53 4.35
C ALA A 40 -4.89 10.35 5.45
N LYS A 41 -5.24 10.66 6.71
CA LYS A 41 -4.39 10.40 7.89
C LYS A 41 -4.11 8.90 8.05
N MET A 42 -5.14 8.04 7.97
CA MET A 42 -4.98 6.59 8.00
C MET A 42 -3.97 6.11 6.95
N LEU A 43 -4.10 6.56 5.71
CA LEU A 43 -3.23 6.20 4.58
C LEU A 43 -1.82 6.81 4.66
N SER A 44 -1.54 7.66 5.64
CA SER A 44 -0.23 8.27 5.87
C SER A 44 0.52 7.63 7.05
N THR A 45 -0.01 6.55 7.64
CA THR A 45 0.63 5.83 8.74
C THR A 45 1.20 4.49 8.31
N LYS A 46 2.20 4.00 9.06
CA LYS A 46 2.77 2.65 8.84
C LYS A 46 1.74 1.54 9.03
N PHE A 47 0.76 1.72 9.90
CA PHE A 47 -0.28 0.73 10.14
C PHE A 47 -1.26 0.64 8.95
N GLY A 48 -1.57 1.78 8.30
CA GLY A 48 -2.44 1.81 7.13
C GLY A 48 -1.78 1.34 5.82
N VAL A 49 -0.50 1.69 5.59
CA VAL A 49 0.15 1.45 4.29
C VAL A 49 1.48 0.68 4.38
N GLY A 50 1.78 0.13 5.55
CA GLY A 50 3.05 -0.55 5.78
C GLY A 50 4.24 0.40 5.66
N ASN A 51 5.36 -0.11 5.16
CA ASN A 51 6.59 0.67 5.00
C ASN A 51 6.69 1.35 3.62
N SER A 52 5.59 1.93 3.11
CA SER A 52 5.59 2.69 1.85
C SER A 52 6.27 4.04 2.03
N GLN A 53 7.57 4.11 1.77
CA GLN A 53 8.42 5.29 2.03
C GLN A 53 7.83 6.58 1.44
N PHE A 54 7.29 6.50 0.23
CA PHE A 54 6.68 7.63 -0.46
C PHE A 54 5.41 8.17 0.20
N ARG A 55 4.74 7.40 1.08
CA ARG A 55 3.53 7.83 1.82
C ARG A 55 3.80 8.26 3.25
N ILE A 56 4.86 7.73 3.87
CA ILE A 56 5.20 8.01 5.27
C ILE A 56 6.30 9.05 5.43
N ASN A 57 6.51 9.88 4.41
CA ASN A 57 7.53 10.94 4.41
C ASN A 57 8.96 10.38 4.61
N GLY A 58 9.29 9.32 3.88
CA GLY A 58 10.61 8.71 3.92
C GLY A 58 11.73 9.67 3.48
N LYS A 59 12.95 9.33 3.85
CA LYS A 59 14.15 10.05 3.40
C LYS A 59 14.46 9.71 1.94
N SER A 60 15.10 10.64 1.22
CA SER A 60 15.64 10.37 -0.11
C SER A 60 16.56 9.15 -0.10
N GLY A 61 16.49 8.33 -1.12
CA GLY A 61 17.33 7.14 -1.24
C GLY A 61 16.79 6.12 -2.25
N TYR A 62 17.55 5.05 -2.42
CA TYR A 62 17.14 3.92 -3.25
C TYR A 62 16.04 3.12 -2.54
N VAL A 63 15.00 2.76 -3.30
CA VAL A 63 13.79 2.10 -2.79
C VAL A 63 13.35 0.97 -3.70
N ASP A 64 12.42 0.15 -3.22
CA ASP A 64 11.84 -0.94 -3.99
C ASP A 64 10.82 -0.47 -5.05
N THR A 65 10.16 0.65 -4.81
CA THR A 65 9.15 1.19 -5.71
C THR A 65 8.87 2.67 -5.42
N VAL A 66 8.51 3.40 -6.46
CA VAL A 66 7.91 4.73 -6.39
C VAL A 66 6.66 4.78 -7.25
N PRO A 67 5.60 5.47 -6.82
CA PRO A 67 4.44 5.73 -7.67
C PRO A 67 4.72 6.92 -8.57
N PHE A 68 4.05 6.98 -9.72
CA PHE A 68 4.14 8.11 -10.65
C PHE A 68 5.57 8.44 -11.07
N GLY A 69 6.44 7.43 -11.15
CA GLY A 69 7.85 7.61 -11.46
C GLY A 69 8.11 8.12 -12.87
N ALA A 70 9.22 8.85 -13.02
CA ALA A 70 9.80 9.19 -14.29
C ALA A 70 10.91 8.19 -14.64
N PHE A 71 10.89 7.68 -15.85
CA PHE A 71 11.79 6.63 -16.31
C PHE A 71 12.72 7.16 -17.42
N ARG A 72 13.92 6.61 -17.50
CA ARG A 72 14.72 6.72 -18.71
C ARG A 72 14.03 5.97 -19.85
N ARG A 73 14.03 6.53 -21.05
CA ARG A 73 13.38 5.89 -22.21
C ARG A 73 13.99 4.53 -22.52
N GLU A 74 15.28 4.41 -22.39
CA GLU A 74 16.05 3.18 -22.63
C GLU A 74 15.56 1.99 -21.78
N ILE A 75 14.90 2.27 -20.65
CA ILE A 75 14.30 1.23 -19.82
C ILE A 75 13.17 0.53 -20.56
N PHE A 76 12.32 1.29 -21.26
CA PHE A 76 11.22 0.72 -22.04
C PHE A 76 11.74 0.00 -23.29
N ASP A 77 12.82 0.50 -23.90
CA ASP A 77 13.45 -0.14 -25.06
C ASP A 77 14.09 -1.48 -24.65
N ARG A 78 14.67 -1.56 -23.44
CA ARG A 78 15.35 -2.74 -22.88
C ARG A 78 14.41 -3.76 -22.26
N LEU A 79 13.42 -3.30 -21.48
CA LEU A 79 12.56 -4.16 -20.66
C LEU A 79 11.14 -4.31 -21.23
N GLY A 80 10.79 -3.54 -22.26
CA GLY A 80 9.42 -3.43 -22.78
C GLY A 80 8.55 -2.49 -21.94
N GLY A 81 7.34 -2.20 -22.44
CA GLY A 81 6.34 -1.37 -21.76
C GLY A 81 5.72 -2.02 -20.53
N TYR A 82 4.69 -1.38 -20.00
CA TYR A 82 3.87 -1.97 -18.95
C TYR A 82 3.17 -3.25 -19.43
N ASP A 83 3.07 -4.24 -18.55
CA ASP A 83 2.36 -5.48 -18.84
C ASP A 83 0.84 -5.24 -18.80
N GLU A 84 0.19 -5.34 -19.94
CA GLU A 84 -1.24 -5.04 -20.13
C GLU A 84 -2.18 -6.03 -19.42
N ARG A 85 -1.66 -7.17 -18.93
CA ARG A 85 -2.42 -8.11 -18.11
C ARG A 85 -2.81 -7.53 -16.76
N PHE A 86 -2.08 -6.51 -16.29
CA PHE A 86 -2.32 -5.90 -15.00
C PHE A 86 -3.19 -4.65 -15.13
N THR A 87 -4.34 -4.63 -14.48
CA THR A 87 -5.13 -3.40 -14.30
C THR A 87 -4.74 -2.63 -13.05
N ARG A 88 -3.88 -3.23 -12.20
CA ARG A 88 -3.23 -2.64 -11.01
C ARG A 88 -1.85 -3.23 -10.84
N ASN A 89 -1.00 -2.51 -10.10
CA ASN A 89 0.38 -2.90 -9.81
C ASN A 89 1.31 -2.91 -11.04
N GLN A 90 0.93 -2.25 -12.13
CA GLN A 90 1.81 -2.10 -13.30
C GLN A 90 3.13 -1.43 -12.91
N ASP A 91 3.06 -0.43 -12.03
CA ASP A 91 4.22 0.26 -11.47
C ASP A 91 5.11 -0.68 -10.64
N ASN A 92 4.51 -1.48 -9.77
CA ASN A 92 5.25 -2.44 -8.94
C ASN A 92 5.89 -3.55 -9.80
N GLU A 93 5.20 -4.01 -10.83
CA GLU A 93 5.71 -5.00 -11.77
C GLU A 93 6.90 -4.43 -12.55
N MET A 94 6.75 -3.24 -13.12
CA MET A 94 7.82 -2.57 -13.85
C MET A 94 9.04 -2.29 -12.96
N ASN A 95 8.81 -1.79 -11.75
CA ASN A 95 9.86 -1.57 -10.77
C ASN A 95 10.57 -2.87 -10.37
N HIS A 96 9.84 -3.98 -10.31
CA HIS A 96 10.46 -5.29 -10.09
C HIS A 96 11.36 -5.71 -11.26
N ARG A 97 10.92 -5.53 -12.54
CA ARG A 97 11.75 -5.83 -13.72
C ARG A 97 13.01 -4.98 -13.74
N ILE A 98 12.91 -3.68 -13.45
CA ILE A 98 14.07 -2.78 -13.36
C ILE A 98 15.08 -3.34 -12.34
N ARG A 99 14.66 -3.62 -11.10
CA ARG A 99 15.55 -4.15 -10.06
C ARG A 99 16.14 -5.52 -10.42
N LYS A 100 15.35 -6.38 -11.03
CA LYS A 100 15.81 -7.71 -11.48
C LYS A 100 16.84 -7.64 -12.60
N SER A 101 16.81 -6.57 -13.41
CA SER A 101 17.81 -6.31 -14.45
C SER A 101 19.05 -5.57 -13.96
N GLY A 102 19.17 -5.34 -12.63
CA GLY A 102 20.27 -4.62 -12.00
C GLY A 102 20.10 -3.10 -11.95
N GLY A 103 18.93 -2.59 -12.37
CA GLY A 103 18.63 -1.17 -12.34
C GLY A 103 18.17 -0.66 -10.97
N ASN A 104 18.18 0.64 -10.80
CA ASN A 104 17.95 1.32 -9.54
C ASN A 104 16.71 2.23 -9.60
N ILE A 105 15.99 2.29 -8.47
CA ILE A 105 14.82 3.16 -8.28
C ILE A 105 15.14 4.12 -7.15
N TYR A 106 14.97 5.40 -7.39
CA TYR A 106 15.29 6.44 -6.43
C TYR A 106 14.05 7.24 -6.03
N MET A 107 13.88 7.47 -4.75
CA MET A 107 12.88 8.37 -4.18
C MET A 107 13.56 9.64 -3.67
N ALA A 108 13.15 10.79 -4.20
CA ALA A 108 13.62 12.09 -3.75
C ALA A 108 12.56 12.75 -2.86
N ASN A 109 12.94 13.18 -1.66
CA ASN A 109 11.99 13.77 -0.70
C ASN A 109 11.62 15.22 -1.01
N ASP A 110 12.31 15.87 -1.93
CA ASP A 110 12.02 17.21 -2.44
C ASP A 110 11.15 17.21 -3.72
N ILE A 111 10.84 16.01 -4.25
CA ILE A 111 9.85 15.83 -5.31
C ILE A 111 8.49 15.55 -4.66
N HIS A 112 7.50 16.42 -4.93
CA HIS A 112 6.19 16.34 -4.29
C HIS A 112 5.06 16.17 -5.29
N LEU A 113 4.09 15.35 -4.91
CA LEU A 113 2.79 15.28 -5.57
C LEU A 113 1.66 15.11 -4.56
N THR A 114 0.48 15.58 -4.90
CA THR A 114 -0.73 15.40 -4.10
C THR A 114 -1.58 14.28 -4.70
N TYR A 115 -1.93 13.31 -3.88
CA TYR A 115 -2.87 12.26 -4.21
C TYR A 115 -4.18 12.46 -3.47
N TYR A 116 -5.29 12.65 -4.18
CA TYR A 116 -6.63 12.72 -3.59
C TYR A 116 -7.15 11.31 -3.37
N CYS A 117 -7.30 10.95 -2.09
CA CYS A 117 -7.81 9.64 -1.71
C CYS A 117 -9.33 9.52 -1.87
N ARG A 118 -9.85 8.31 -1.68
CA ARG A 118 -11.28 8.08 -1.52
C ARG A 118 -11.73 8.70 -0.21
N ASP A 119 -12.92 9.30 -0.19
CA ASP A 119 -13.46 10.03 0.95
C ASP A 119 -14.73 9.38 1.55
N THR A 120 -14.97 8.11 1.19
CA THR A 120 -16.08 7.31 1.71
C THR A 120 -15.60 5.94 2.20
N VAL A 121 -16.31 5.36 3.19
CA VAL A 121 -16.03 3.99 3.68
C VAL A 121 -16.06 2.98 2.55
N LYS A 122 -17.09 3.01 1.71
CA LYS A 122 -17.20 2.11 0.56
C LYS A 122 -16.01 2.26 -0.39
N GLY A 123 -15.64 3.49 -0.72
CA GLY A 123 -14.54 3.77 -1.64
C GLY A 123 -13.18 3.27 -1.13
N ILE A 124 -12.91 3.40 0.17
CA ILE A 124 -11.65 2.93 0.75
C ILE A 124 -11.64 1.40 0.89
N CYS A 125 -12.76 0.77 1.26
CA CYS A 125 -12.90 -0.69 1.31
C CYS A 125 -12.75 -1.32 -0.07
N ASP A 126 -13.40 -0.76 -1.10
CA ASP A 126 -13.25 -1.20 -2.50
C ASP A 126 -11.80 -1.09 -2.99
N MET A 127 -11.12 -0.01 -2.60
CA MET A 127 -9.70 0.17 -2.93
C MET A 127 -8.84 -0.88 -2.24
N ALA A 128 -9.05 -1.12 -0.94
CA ALA A 128 -8.33 -2.12 -0.15
C ALA A 128 -8.53 -3.53 -0.71
N PHE A 129 -9.78 -3.91 -0.98
CA PHE A 129 -10.13 -5.19 -1.59
C PHE A 129 -9.42 -5.40 -2.93
N LYS A 130 -9.49 -4.41 -3.83
CA LYS A 130 -8.83 -4.49 -5.13
C LYS A 130 -7.32 -4.57 -5.01
N ASN A 131 -6.70 -3.84 -4.06
CA ASN A 131 -5.27 -3.92 -3.80
C ASN A 131 -4.87 -5.32 -3.32
N GLY A 132 -5.58 -5.86 -2.33
CA GLY A 132 -5.34 -7.22 -1.84
C GLY A 132 -5.45 -8.26 -2.94
N LYS A 133 -6.54 -8.23 -3.71
CA LYS A 133 -6.76 -9.15 -4.83
C LYS A 133 -5.63 -9.10 -5.87
N TRP A 134 -5.27 -7.89 -6.30
CA TRP A 134 -4.27 -7.73 -7.34
C TRP A 134 -2.85 -8.00 -6.88
N ASN A 135 -2.52 -7.80 -5.60
CA ASN A 135 -1.20 -8.18 -5.09
C ASN A 135 -0.96 -9.69 -5.17
N VAL A 136 -1.97 -10.49 -4.88
CA VAL A 136 -1.90 -11.95 -5.02
C VAL A 136 -1.78 -12.36 -6.49
N ILE A 137 -2.58 -11.76 -7.36
CA ILE A 137 -2.54 -12.02 -8.79
C ILE A 137 -1.17 -11.64 -9.36
N THR A 138 -0.66 -10.45 -9.04
CA THR A 138 0.64 -9.98 -9.49
C THR A 138 1.77 -10.91 -9.03
N MET A 139 1.76 -11.34 -7.75
CA MET A 139 2.75 -12.26 -7.22
C MET A 139 2.73 -13.62 -7.93
N ARG A 140 1.57 -14.06 -8.40
CA ARG A 140 1.44 -15.32 -9.16
C ARG A 140 2.06 -15.22 -10.55
N PHE A 141 1.87 -14.08 -11.24
CA PHE A 141 2.48 -13.85 -12.57
C PHE A 141 3.97 -13.49 -12.47
N VAL A 142 4.34 -12.74 -11.46
CA VAL A 142 5.69 -12.21 -11.27
C VAL A 142 6.13 -12.47 -9.82
N PRO A 143 6.61 -13.70 -9.53
CA PRO A 143 7.09 -14.06 -8.19
C PRO A 143 8.19 -13.11 -7.70
N GLY A 144 8.06 -12.64 -6.45
CA GLY A 144 9.01 -11.71 -5.84
C GLY A 144 8.72 -10.22 -6.10
N SER A 145 7.69 -9.89 -6.90
CA SER A 145 7.31 -8.50 -7.17
C SER A 145 6.68 -7.80 -5.96
N MET A 146 6.10 -8.56 -5.03
CA MET A 146 5.44 -8.04 -3.83
C MET A 146 6.17 -8.45 -2.56
N GLY A 147 6.42 -7.48 -1.67
CA GLY A 147 7.01 -7.75 -0.35
C GLY A 147 6.01 -8.39 0.62
N ILE A 148 6.52 -9.03 1.67
CA ILE A 148 5.73 -9.74 2.71
C ILE A 148 4.66 -8.83 3.33
N ARG A 149 4.95 -7.54 3.50
CA ARG A 149 4.02 -6.54 4.04
C ARG A 149 2.64 -6.54 3.38
N HIS A 150 2.57 -6.89 2.09
CA HIS A 150 1.32 -6.92 1.33
C HIS A 150 0.42 -8.11 1.68
N PHE A 151 0.95 -9.10 2.39
CA PHE A 151 0.21 -10.31 2.78
C PHE A 151 -0.14 -10.34 4.28
N VAL A 152 0.30 -9.37 5.07
CA VAL A 152 -0.05 -9.26 6.49
C VAL A 152 -1.56 -9.20 6.71
N PRO A 153 -2.36 -8.40 5.96
CA PRO A 153 -3.82 -8.41 6.14
C PRO A 153 -4.48 -9.74 5.77
N LEU A 154 -3.91 -10.50 4.83
CA LEU A 154 -4.39 -11.86 4.51
C LEU A 154 -4.10 -12.82 5.67
N ALA A 155 -2.89 -12.79 6.23
CA ALA A 155 -2.52 -13.63 7.37
C ALA A 155 -3.42 -13.34 8.58
N PHE A 156 -3.67 -12.06 8.87
CA PHE A 156 -4.59 -11.63 9.93
C PHE A 156 -6.02 -12.15 9.69
N LEU A 157 -6.56 -12.02 8.47
CA LEU A 157 -7.89 -12.55 8.15
C LEU A 157 -7.95 -14.06 8.31
N LEU A 158 -6.93 -14.78 7.81
CA LEU A 158 -6.88 -16.24 7.90
C LEU A 158 -6.76 -16.72 9.35
N SER A 159 -5.99 -16.03 10.21
CA SER A 159 -5.91 -16.37 11.65
C SER A 159 -7.26 -16.16 12.34
N LEU A 160 -7.96 -15.04 12.06
CA LEU A 160 -9.32 -14.82 12.60
C LEU A 160 -10.30 -15.93 12.20
N ILE A 161 -10.27 -16.34 10.92
CA ILE A 161 -11.12 -17.43 10.42
C ILE A 161 -10.75 -18.75 11.08
N ALA A 162 -9.47 -19.09 11.12
CA ALA A 162 -9.00 -20.35 11.68
C ALA A 162 -9.29 -20.46 13.18
N LEU A 163 -9.03 -19.42 13.95
CA LEU A 163 -9.32 -19.38 15.38
C LEU A 163 -10.82 -19.36 15.66
N GLY A 164 -11.60 -18.59 14.85
CA GLY A 164 -13.05 -18.55 14.98
C GLY A 164 -13.70 -19.90 14.70
N VAL A 165 -13.32 -20.58 13.62
CA VAL A 165 -13.82 -21.93 13.30
C VAL A 165 -13.29 -22.96 14.31
N GLY A 166 -12.02 -22.86 14.67
CA GLY A 166 -11.39 -23.78 15.63
C GLY A 166 -12.03 -23.71 17.03
N SER A 167 -12.51 -22.52 17.44
CA SER A 167 -13.17 -22.33 18.74
C SER A 167 -14.49 -23.13 18.88
N ILE A 168 -15.10 -23.53 17.76
CA ILE A 168 -16.27 -24.42 17.75
C ILE A 168 -15.89 -25.81 18.28
N PHE A 169 -14.68 -26.27 17.96
CA PHE A 169 -14.18 -27.59 18.36
C PHE A 169 -13.35 -27.55 19.65
N TYR A 170 -12.58 -26.48 19.84
CA TYR A 170 -11.65 -26.32 20.96
C TYR A 170 -11.86 -24.95 21.61
N HIS A 171 -12.57 -24.89 22.74
CA HIS A 171 -12.92 -23.65 23.44
C HIS A 171 -11.71 -22.77 23.80
N GLN A 172 -10.54 -23.38 24.01
CA GLN A 172 -9.30 -22.64 24.28
C GLN A 172 -8.90 -21.69 23.14
N MET A 173 -9.30 -21.99 21.88
CA MET A 173 -8.99 -21.13 20.74
C MET A 173 -9.69 -19.78 20.80
N ILE A 174 -10.81 -19.65 21.53
CA ILE A 174 -11.45 -18.35 21.75
C ILE A 174 -10.56 -17.40 22.56
N ILE A 175 -9.79 -17.93 23.51
CA ILE A 175 -8.85 -17.13 24.30
C ILE A 175 -7.75 -16.57 23.40
N ILE A 176 -7.23 -17.39 22.48
CA ILE A 176 -6.21 -16.97 21.52
C ILE A 176 -6.79 -15.92 20.56
N LEU A 177 -8.02 -16.13 20.08
CA LEU A 177 -8.73 -15.16 19.22
C LEU A 177 -8.92 -13.81 19.92
N LEU A 178 -9.39 -13.83 21.16
CA LEU A 178 -9.58 -12.61 21.95
C LEU A 178 -8.26 -11.90 22.24
N PHE A 179 -7.19 -12.65 22.49
CA PHE A 179 -5.85 -12.10 22.66
C PHE A 179 -5.31 -11.48 21.36
N GLU A 180 -5.49 -12.12 20.20
CA GLU A 180 -5.14 -11.56 18.90
C GLU A 180 -5.88 -10.25 18.62
N LEU A 181 -7.20 -10.23 18.85
CA LEU A 181 -8.01 -9.02 18.70
C LEU A 181 -7.57 -7.92 19.67
N LEU A 182 -7.27 -8.26 20.91
CA LEU A 182 -6.76 -7.31 21.90
C LEU A 182 -5.45 -6.66 21.41
N LEU A 183 -4.49 -7.47 20.97
CA LEU A 183 -3.22 -6.97 20.41
C LEU A 183 -3.44 -6.10 19.17
N TYR A 184 -4.34 -6.53 18.29
CA TYR A 184 -4.70 -5.74 17.11
C TYR A 184 -5.24 -4.37 17.49
N PHE A 185 -6.21 -4.30 18.44
CA PHE A 185 -6.79 -3.03 18.85
C PHE A 185 -5.83 -2.17 19.67
N ILE A 186 -4.90 -2.75 20.43
CA ILE A 186 -3.81 -1.99 21.06
C ILE A 186 -2.94 -1.31 20.00
N CYS A 187 -2.53 -2.04 18.95
CA CYS A 187 -1.77 -1.46 17.84
C CYS A 187 -2.58 -0.41 17.10
N ASN A 188 -3.86 -0.69 16.81
CA ASN A 188 -4.77 0.24 16.16
C ASN A 188 -4.87 1.54 16.94
N SER A 189 -5.17 1.46 18.24
CA SER A 189 -5.28 2.62 19.14
C SER A 189 -3.98 3.43 19.20
N TYR A 190 -2.83 2.77 19.26
CA TYR A 190 -1.54 3.46 19.23
C TYR A 190 -1.36 4.34 17.97
N PHE A 191 -1.71 3.83 16.79
CA PHE A 191 -1.61 4.61 15.55
C PHE A 191 -2.72 5.65 15.43
N SER A 192 -3.93 5.33 15.90
CA SER A 192 -5.08 6.25 15.89
C SER A 192 -4.82 7.47 16.78
N VAL A 193 -4.32 7.29 17.99
CA VAL A 193 -3.99 8.39 18.91
C VAL A 193 -2.93 9.33 18.32
N LYS A 194 -1.97 8.77 17.56
CA LYS A 194 -0.89 9.58 16.98
C LYS A 194 -1.35 10.58 15.91
N VAL A 195 -2.48 10.32 15.27
CA VAL A 195 -2.93 11.12 14.12
C VAL A 195 -4.32 11.72 14.27
N ALA A 196 -5.08 11.31 15.31
CA ALA A 196 -6.40 11.86 15.58
C ALA A 196 -6.30 13.25 16.23
N ASP A 197 -7.07 14.21 15.73
CA ASP A 197 -7.19 15.55 16.31
C ASP A 197 -8.36 15.66 17.30
N SER A 198 -9.22 14.63 17.39
CA SER A 198 -10.38 14.59 18.28
C SER A 198 -10.77 13.17 18.65
N THR A 199 -11.52 13.01 19.74
CA THR A 199 -12.09 11.71 20.17
C THR A 199 -12.96 11.08 19.08
N LYS A 200 -13.75 11.89 18.39
CA LYS A 200 -14.56 11.41 17.25
C LYS A 200 -13.68 10.82 16.15
N GLU A 201 -12.62 11.51 15.80
CA GLU A 201 -11.69 11.07 14.75
C GLU A 201 -10.92 9.81 15.17
N PHE A 202 -10.57 9.71 16.46
CA PHE A 202 -9.97 8.49 17.00
C PHE A 202 -10.85 7.26 16.74
N PHE A 203 -12.13 7.30 17.09
CA PHE A 203 -13.04 6.17 16.84
C PHE A 203 -13.28 5.92 15.33
N GLN A 204 -13.29 6.97 14.52
CA GLN A 204 -13.34 6.82 13.07
C GLN A 204 -12.11 6.09 12.52
N LEU A 205 -10.91 6.40 13.01
CA LEU A 205 -9.67 5.73 12.63
C LEU A 205 -9.67 4.26 13.06
N GLU A 206 -10.07 3.95 14.31
CA GLU A 206 -10.23 2.58 14.80
C GLU A 206 -11.09 1.73 13.85
N TYR A 207 -12.24 2.26 13.48
CA TYR A 207 -13.17 1.62 12.56
C TYR A 207 -12.59 1.48 11.15
N LEU A 208 -11.96 2.53 10.63
CA LEU A 208 -11.40 2.57 9.27
C LEU A 208 -10.24 1.59 9.10
N TYR A 209 -9.30 1.54 10.05
CA TYR A 209 -8.19 0.58 9.99
C TYR A 209 -8.70 -0.86 9.98
N PHE A 210 -9.65 -1.19 10.85
CA PHE A 210 -10.20 -2.53 10.90
C PHE A 210 -10.86 -2.92 9.58
N LEU A 211 -11.76 -2.08 9.07
CA LEU A 211 -12.42 -2.34 7.79
C LEU A 211 -11.43 -2.42 6.62
N PHE A 212 -10.42 -1.55 6.62
CA PHE A 212 -9.40 -1.53 5.58
C PHE A 212 -8.60 -2.84 5.55
N HIS A 213 -8.14 -3.33 6.71
CA HIS A 213 -7.37 -4.56 6.80
C HIS A 213 -8.22 -5.80 6.46
N ILE A 214 -9.46 -5.86 6.96
CA ILE A 214 -10.39 -6.95 6.60
C ILE A 214 -10.71 -6.95 5.11
N SER A 215 -11.02 -5.78 4.53
CA SER A 215 -11.30 -5.67 3.09
C SER A 215 -10.10 -6.07 2.25
N TYR A 216 -8.90 -5.67 2.67
CA TYR A 216 -7.66 -6.03 1.97
C TYR A 216 -7.39 -7.54 2.06
N GLY A 217 -7.50 -8.13 3.26
CA GLY A 217 -7.35 -9.58 3.47
C GLY A 217 -8.35 -10.38 2.66
N THR A 218 -9.62 -9.95 2.65
CA THR A 218 -10.69 -10.58 1.84
C THR A 218 -10.37 -10.50 0.35
N GLY A 219 -9.92 -9.35 -0.12
CA GLY A 219 -9.46 -9.20 -1.50
C GLY A 219 -8.32 -10.17 -1.85
N SER A 220 -7.34 -10.30 -0.95
CA SER A 220 -6.22 -11.24 -1.12
C SER A 220 -6.71 -12.69 -1.18
N LEU A 221 -7.64 -13.08 -0.30
CA LEU A 221 -8.24 -14.42 -0.28
C LEU A 221 -8.97 -14.70 -1.61
N VAL A 222 -9.77 -13.75 -2.10
CA VAL A 222 -10.43 -13.86 -3.41
C VAL A 222 -9.39 -13.93 -4.54
N GLY A 223 -8.28 -13.19 -4.43
CA GLY A 223 -7.16 -13.27 -5.37
C GLY A 223 -6.55 -14.68 -5.46
N LEU A 224 -6.42 -15.38 -4.32
CA LEU A 224 -5.96 -16.79 -4.29
C LEU A 224 -6.88 -17.72 -5.07
N CYS A 225 -8.19 -17.50 -4.99
CA CYS A 225 -9.21 -18.32 -5.67
C CYS A 225 -9.47 -17.89 -7.12
N THR A 226 -8.99 -16.70 -7.54
CA THR A 226 -9.21 -16.20 -8.90
C THR A 226 -8.33 -16.96 -9.89
N ARG A 227 -8.96 -17.65 -10.87
CA ARG A 227 -8.24 -18.22 -12.00
C ARG A 227 -7.85 -17.08 -12.94
N THR A 228 -6.56 -16.95 -13.20
CA THR A 228 -6.02 -16.05 -14.23
C THR A 228 -5.82 -16.89 -15.48
N ARG A 229 -6.54 -16.55 -16.53
CA ARG A 229 -6.31 -17.10 -17.87
C ARG A 229 -5.16 -16.37 -18.54
#